data_06b0c3ddbce2bcaf3c59e01eed3b0008
#
_entry.id   06b0c3ddbce2bcaf3c59e01eed3b0008
#
_cell.length_a   1.000
_cell.length_b   1.000
_cell.length_c   1.000
_cell.angle_alpha   90.00
_cell.angle_beta   90.00
_cell.angle_gamma   90.00
#
_symmetry.space_group_name_H-M   'P 1'
#
loop_
_entity.id
_entity.type
_entity.pdbx_description
1 polymer ?
#
loop_
_entity_poly.entity_id
_entity_poly.type
_entity_poly.pdbx_seq_one_letter_code
_entity_poly.pdbx_strand_id
1 'polypeptide(L)'
;NIKGVWNSCQASLKPMLKQGYGSIVIASSVTGDLVADAGEAAYAMTKSALVGLTKALAVEYAHKNIRINCTQLGYARTPMVEKMALESNPINPEEPIQDIASAVPMKRLAKPTEVGELFAFLGSDESSYLTGSQIVIDGGSTLPETLSMGTDH
;
A
#
# COMPACT_ATOMS: atom_id res chain seq x y z
N ASN A 1 -11.68 4.56 5.73
CA ASN A 1 -10.50 3.70 5.76
C ASN A 1 -10.40 2.91 7.08
N ILE A 2 -10.34 3.55 8.26
CA ILE A 2 -10.08 2.85 9.54
C ILE A 2 -11.20 1.84 9.88
N LYS A 3 -12.45 2.31 10.06
CA LYS A 3 -13.57 1.46 10.48
C LYS A 3 -13.87 0.32 9.49
N GLY A 4 -13.79 0.61 8.19
CA GLY A 4 -14.02 -0.42 7.16
C GLY A 4 -13.00 -1.55 7.24
N VAL A 5 -11.71 -1.22 7.34
CA VAL A 5 -10.64 -2.22 7.45
C VAL A 5 -10.76 -3.02 8.76
N TRP A 6 -11.02 -2.34 9.89
CA TRP A 6 -11.27 -3.00 11.17
C TRP A 6 -12.42 -4.01 11.07
N ASN A 7 -13.56 -3.61 10.54
CA ASN A 7 -14.72 -4.50 10.38
C ASN A 7 -14.42 -5.68 9.46
N SER A 8 -13.68 -5.46 8.37
CA SER A 8 -13.27 -6.53 7.44
C SER A 8 -12.34 -7.52 8.12
N CYS A 9 -11.36 -7.06 8.90
CA CYS A 9 -10.48 -7.93 9.68
C CYS A 9 -11.29 -8.77 10.68
N GLN A 10 -12.20 -8.16 11.45
CA GLN A 10 -13.04 -8.90 12.39
C GLN A 10 -13.92 -9.95 11.71
N ALA A 11 -14.49 -9.63 10.55
CA ALA A 11 -15.33 -10.55 9.80
C ALA A 11 -14.51 -11.73 9.26
N SER A 12 -13.29 -11.48 8.75
CA SER A 12 -12.39 -12.48 8.19
C SER A 12 -11.78 -13.39 9.26
N LEU A 13 -11.42 -12.85 10.42
CA LEU A 13 -10.82 -13.61 11.52
C LEU A 13 -11.73 -14.72 12.06
N LYS A 14 -13.04 -14.50 12.09
CA LYS A 14 -14.01 -15.49 12.59
C LYS A 14 -13.94 -16.85 11.87
N PRO A 15 -14.05 -16.92 10.53
CA PRO A 15 -13.88 -18.17 9.80
C PRO A 15 -12.44 -18.69 9.86
N MET A 16 -11.41 -17.82 9.81
CA MET A 16 -10.01 -18.22 9.87
C MET A 16 -9.67 -18.93 11.18
N LEU A 17 -10.19 -18.45 12.31
CA LEU A 17 -10.03 -19.12 13.62
C LEU A 17 -10.68 -20.50 13.64
N LYS A 18 -11.82 -20.69 12.97
CA LYS A 18 -12.48 -21.98 12.88
C LYS A 18 -11.73 -22.98 12.02
N GLN A 19 -11.12 -22.53 10.92
CA GLN A 19 -10.36 -23.39 10.01
C GLN A 19 -8.92 -23.62 10.48
N GLY A 20 -8.39 -22.79 11.42
CA GLY A 20 -7.06 -22.93 11.99
C GLY A 20 -5.92 -22.38 11.14
N TYR A 21 -6.20 -21.59 10.11
CA TYR A 21 -5.20 -20.88 9.29
C TYR A 21 -5.83 -19.67 8.59
N GLY A 22 -5.00 -18.75 8.11
CA GLY A 22 -5.44 -17.62 7.31
C GLY A 22 -4.34 -16.64 6.96
N SER A 23 -4.63 -15.78 5.98
CA SER A 23 -3.79 -14.64 5.64
C SER A 23 -4.65 -13.41 5.36
N ILE A 24 -4.30 -12.30 6.00
CA ILE A 24 -4.92 -10.99 5.78
C ILE A 24 -3.84 -10.05 5.24
N VAL A 25 -4.13 -9.41 4.11
CA VAL A 25 -3.26 -8.39 3.52
C VAL A 25 -3.99 -7.06 3.54
N ILE A 26 -3.45 -6.09 4.25
CA ILE A 26 -4.04 -4.76 4.42
C ILE A 26 -3.38 -3.78 3.46
N ALA A 27 -4.18 -3.11 2.63
CA ALA A 27 -3.72 -2.06 1.73
C ALA A 27 -3.53 -0.73 2.50
N SER A 28 -2.27 -0.40 2.84
CA SER A 28 -1.90 0.91 3.35
C SER A 28 -1.31 1.78 2.24
N SER A 29 -0.49 2.75 2.59
CA SER A 29 0.17 3.68 1.68
C SER A 29 1.55 4.01 2.22
N VAL A 30 2.45 4.47 1.38
CA VAL A 30 3.68 5.15 1.81
C VAL A 30 3.37 6.45 2.55
N THR A 31 2.26 7.11 2.19
CA THR A 31 1.77 8.31 2.88
C THR A 31 1.33 7.96 4.30
N GLY A 32 1.88 8.64 5.25
CA GLY A 32 1.57 8.57 6.68
C GLY A 32 2.68 7.96 7.50
N ASP A 33 3.19 6.79 7.14
CA ASP A 33 4.27 6.11 7.87
C ASP A 33 5.67 6.51 7.38
N LEU A 34 5.83 6.69 6.08
CA LEU A 34 7.12 6.99 5.45
C LEU A 34 7.23 8.44 4.94
N VAL A 35 6.17 8.94 4.33
CA VAL A 35 6.11 10.29 3.74
C VAL A 35 4.76 10.94 4.01
N ALA A 36 4.67 12.24 3.82
CA ALA A 36 3.41 12.98 3.85
C ALA A 36 3.51 14.24 3.02
N ASP A 37 2.41 14.60 2.35
CA ASP A 37 2.27 15.86 1.63
C ASP A 37 1.34 16.83 2.35
N ALA A 38 1.49 18.10 2.06
CA ALA A 38 0.62 19.14 2.63
C ALA A 38 -0.84 18.92 2.17
N GLY A 39 -1.78 19.02 3.11
CA GLY A 39 -3.21 18.81 2.84
C GLY A 39 -3.67 17.35 3.04
N GLU A 40 -2.79 16.39 3.24
CA GLU A 40 -3.12 14.96 3.38
C GLU A 40 -3.22 14.46 4.83
N ALA A 41 -3.26 15.34 5.84
CA ALA A 41 -3.21 14.95 7.25
C ALA A 41 -4.23 13.87 7.63
N ALA A 42 -5.49 14.00 7.19
CA ALA A 42 -6.54 13.01 7.47
C ALA A 42 -6.27 11.66 6.78
N TYR A 43 -5.79 11.69 5.54
CA TYR A 43 -5.43 10.48 4.80
C TYR A 43 -4.23 9.79 5.44
N ALA A 44 -3.14 10.55 5.72
CA ALA A 44 -1.95 10.06 6.38
C ALA A 44 -2.27 9.39 7.72
N MET A 45 -3.09 10.04 8.56
CA MET A 45 -3.56 9.48 9.82
C MET A 45 -4.26 8.13 9.62
N THR A 46 -5.16 8.01 8.63
CA THR A 46 -5.87 6.76 8.40
C THR A 46 -4.94 5.64 7.93
N LYS A 47 -3.95 5.94 7.11
CA LYS A 47 -3.01 4.95 6.56
C LYS A 47 -1.97 4.52 7.60
N SER A 48 -1.47 5.42 8.43
CA SER A 48 -0.61 5.07 9.57
C SER A 48 -1.32 4.18 10.58
N ALA A 49 -2.61 4.40 10.83
CA ALA A 49 -3.40 3.56 11.72
C ALA A 49 -3.46 2.09 11.26
N LEU A 50 -3.43 1.84 9.94
CA LEU A 50 -3.43 0.48 9.39
C LEU A 50 -2.13 -0.27 9.66
N VAL A 51 -1.00 0.43 9.74
CA VAL A 51 0.30 -0.14 10.12
C VAL A 51 0.25 -0.61 11.57
N GLY A 52 -0.25 0.22 12.49
CA GLY A 52 -0.45 -0.16 13.89
C GLY A 52 -1.40 -1.33 14.06
N LEU A 53 -2.53 -1.32 13.33
CA LEU A 53 -3.50 -2.42 13.32
C LEU A 53 -2.85 -3.73 12.86
N THR A 54 -2.07 -3.69 11.78
CA THR A 54 -1.37 -4.86 11.24
C THR A 54 -0.46 -5.50 12.30
N LYS A 55 0.36 -4.70 12.98
CA LYS A 55 1.29 -5.19 14.01
C LYS A 55 0.54 -5.83 15.19
N ALA A 56 -0.51 -5.17 15.66
CA ALA A 56 -1.31 -5.67 16.78
C ALA A 56 -1.99 -7.01 16.46
N LEU A 57 -2.69 -7.09 15.32
CA LEU A 57 -3.35 -8.32 14.90
C LEU A 57 -2.36 -9.45 14.59
N ALA A 58 -1.20 -9.13 14.00
CA ALA A 58 -0.17 -10.13 13.72
C ALA A 58 0.31 -10.80 15.02
N VAL A 59 0.62 -10.03 16.06
CA VAL A 59 1.03 -10.59 17.37
C VAL A 59 -0.10 -11.39 17.99
N GLU A 60 -1.33 -10.90 17.93
CA GLU A 60 -2.50 -11.53 18.56
C GLU A 60 -2.84 -12.89 17.92
N TYR A 61 -2.69 -13.04 16.60
CA TYR A 61 -3.17 -14.20 15.86
C TYR A 61 -2.08 -15.11 15.27
N ALA A 62 -0.79 -14.78 15.38
CA ALA A 62 0.30 -15.60 14.85
C ALA A 62 0.28 -17.03 15.40
N HIS A 63 0.02 -17.20 16.70
CA HIS A 63 -0.06 -18.52 17.35
C HIS A 63 -1.28 -19.36 16.91
N LYS A 64 -2.20 -18.78 16.16
CA LYS A 64 -3.35 -19.43 15.52
C LYS A 64 -3.12 -19.75 14.04
N ASN A 65 -1.86 -19.63 13.56
CA ASN A 65 -1.51 -19.83 12.17
C ASN A 65 -2.25 -18.86 11.22
N ILE A 66 -2.52 -17.63 11.69
CA ILE A 66 -3.11 -16.55 10.90
C ILE A 66 -2.07 -15.46 10.76
N ARG A 67 -1.73 -15.13 9.52
CA ARG A 67 -0.74 -14.09 9.18
C ARG A 67 -1.46 -12.80 8.80
N ILE A 68 -0.94 -11.69 9.26
CA ILE A 68 -1.47 -10.37 8.92
C ILE A 68 -0.29 -9.48 8.50
N ASN A 69 -0.31 -9.00 7.26
CA ASN A 69 0.71 -8.11 6.71
C ASN A 69 0.05 -6.90 6.07
N CYS A 70 0.80 -5.82 5.91
CA CYS A 70 0.32 -4.69 5.13
C CYS A 70 1.28 -4.32 4.00
N THR A 71 0.72 -3.75 2.95
CA THR A 71 1.46 -3.18 1.83
C THR A 71 1.41 -1.66 1.92
N GLN A 72 2.56 -1.01 1.80
CA GLN A 72 2.67 0.45 1.71
C GLN A 72 2.84 0.80 0.24
N LEU A 73 1.71 1.20 -0.36
CA LEU A 73 1.63 1.44 -1.80
C LEU A 73 2.08 2.86 -2.14
N GLY A 74 2.94 2.98 -3.14
CA GLY A 74 3.19 4.23 -3.84
C GLY A 74 2.15 4.49 -4.93
N TYR A 75 2.55 5.19 -6.00
CA TYR A 75 1.67 5.54 -7.10
C TYR A 75 1.42 4.36 -8.04
N ALA A 76 0.14 4.00 -8.20
CA ALA A 76 -0.31 2.99 -9.17
C ALA A 76 -1.26 3.62 -10.19
N ARG A 77 -1.13 3.26 -11.47
CA ARG A 77 -1.98 3.76 -12.56
C ARG A 77 -3.34 3.07 -12.51
N THR A 78 -4.24 3.65 -11.73
CA THR A 78 -5.61 3.16 -11.54
C THR A 78 -6.61 4.02 -12.30
N PRO A 79 -7.85 3.54 -12.55
CA PRO A 79 -8.91 4.36 -13.13
C PRO A 79 -9.16 5.68 -12.37
N MET A 80 -8.92 5.68 -11.05
CA MET A 80 -9.02 6.89 -10.24
C MET A 80 -7.93 7.90 -10.59
N VAL A 81 -6.68 7.46 -10.76
CA VAL A 81 -5.57 8.33 -11.18
C VAL A 81 -5.79 8.85 -12.59
N GLU A 82 -6.26 8.01 -13.51
CA GLU A 82 -6.58 8.43 -14.88
C GLU A 82 -7.71 9.46 -14.91
N LYS A 83 -8.74 9.28 -14.09
CA LYS A 83 -9.83 10.26 -13.95
C LYS A 83 -9.31 11.58 -13.38
N MET A 84 -8.51 11.57 -12.33
CA MET A 84 -7.91 12.78 -11.75
C MET A 84 -7.02 13.50 -12.76
N ALA A 85 -6.24 12.79 -13.55
CA ALA A 85 -5.41 13.36 -14.61
C ALA A 85 -6.25 14.03 -15.70
N LEU A 86 -7.34 13.40 -16.12
CA LEU A 86 -8.29 13.95 -17.09
C LEU A 86 -8.98 15.21 -16.53
N GLU A 87 -9.35 15.24 -15.27
CA GLU A 87 -9.93 16.42 -14.62
C GLU A 87 -8.91 17.55 -14.48
N SER A 88 -7.64 17.24 -14.23
CA SER A 88 -6.55 18.22 -14.10
C SER A 88 -6.13 18.82 -15.45
N ASN A 89 -6.01 17.99 -16.48
CA ASN A 89 -5.65 18.41 -17.83
C ASN A 89 -6.47 17.66 -18.88
N PRO A 90 -7.67 18.18 -19.25
CA PRO A 90 -8.54 17.53 -20.22
C PRO A 90 -7.95 17.42 -21.64
N ILE A 91 -6.99 18.29 -21.99
CA ILE A 91 -6.36 18.33 -23.33
C ILE A 91 -5.25 17.28 -23.43
N ASN A 92 -4.47 17.11 -22.36
CA ASN A 92 -3.36 16.16 -22.30
C ASN A 92 -3.33 15.45 -20.94
N PRO A 93 -4.22 14.47 -20.69
CA PRO A 93 -4.28 13.79 -19.40
C PRO A 93 -3.02 12.97 -19.04
N GLU A 94 -2.20 12.67 -20.04
CA GLU A 94 -0.94 11.93 -19.81
C GLU A 94 0.13 12.80 -19.14
N GLU A 95 0.09 14.12 -19.31
CA GLU A 95 1.07 15.03 -18.73
C GLU A 95 1.11 14.96 -17.19
N PRO A 96 -0.01 15.10 -16.44
CA PRO A 96 0.02 14.94 -14.99
C PRO A 96 0.50 13.56 -14.53
N ILE A 97 0.23 12.51 -15.31
CA ILE A 97 0.72 11.15 -15.02
C ILE A 97 2.24 11.09 -15.19
N GLN A 98 2.79 11.69 -16.25
CA GLN A 98 4.23 11.74 -16.47
C GLN A 98 4.95 12.61 -15.44
N ASP A 99 4.34 13.68 -14.97
CA ASP A 99 4.88 14.51 -13.90
C ASP A 99 5.06 13.70 -12.61
N ILE A 100 4.04 12.91 -12.20
CA ILE A 100 4.14 12.01 -11.07
C ILE A 100 5.21 10.95 -11.34
N ALA A 101 5.20 10.32 -12.51
CA ALA A 101 6.16 9.29 -12.90
C ALA A 101 7.60 9.80 -12.86
N SER A 102 7.84 11.06 -13.22
CA SER A 102 9.17 11.67 -13.23
C SER A 102 9.81 11.75 -11.83
N ALA A 103 8.98 11.87 -10.79
CA ALA A 103 9.41 11.89 -9.39
C ALA A 103 9.73 10.47 -8.83
N VAL A 104 9.20 9.43 -9.47
CA VAL A 104 9.50 8.04 -9.08
C VAL A 104 10.84 7.60 -9.69
N PRO A 105 11.78 7.01 -8.94
CA PRO A 105 13.05 6.51 -9.49
C PRO A 105 12.90 5.55 -10.68
N MET A 106 11.89 4.66 -10.65
CA MET A 106 11.59 3.77 -11.78
C MET A 106 10.92 4.46 -12.97
N LYS A 107 10.70 5.80 -12.92
CA LYS A 107 10.18 6.65 -14.00
C LYS A 107 8.82 6.20 -14.57
N ARG A 108 8.04 5.53 -13.77
CA ARG A 108 6.67 5.10 -14.11
C ARG A 108 5.83 4.88 -12.85
N LEU A 109 4.52 4.85 -13.02
CA LEU A 109 3.61 4.34 -12.01
C LEU A 109 3.56 2.80 -12.06
N ALA A 110 3.25 2.18 -10.93
CA ALA A 110 2.99 0.75 -10.89
C ALA A 110 1.74 0.38 -11.70
N LYS A 111 1.76 -0.80 -12.31
CA LYS A 111 0.55 -1.40 -12.87
C LYS A 111 -0.26 -2.01 -11.72
N PRO A 112 -1.59 -1.97 -11.74
CA PRO A 112 -2.42 -2.65 -10.74
C PRO A 112 -2.10 -4.14 -10.58
N THR A 113 -1.67 -4.81 -11.66
CA THR A 113 -1.24 -6.22 -11.63
C THR A 113 0.00 -6.45 -10.78
N GLU A 114 0.98 -5.53 -10.79
CA GLU A 114 2.19 -5.64 -9.95
C GLU A 114 1.82 -5.57 -8.45
N VAL A 115 0.85 -4.74 -8.11
CA VAL A 115 0.29 -4.71 -6.75
C VAL A 115 -0.44 -6.02 -6.43
N GLY A 116 -1.25 -6.53 -7.37
CA GLY A 116 -1.98 -7.79 -7.24
C GLY A 116 -1.06 -8.99 -7.03
N GLU A 117 0.08 -9.05 -7.70
CA GLU A 117 1.10 -10.10 -7.53
C GLU A 117 1.69 -10.11 -6.10
N LEU A 118 1.96 -8.94 -5.53
CA LEU A 118 2.39 -8.84 -4.12
C LEU A 118 1.30 -9.33 -3.16
N PHE A 119 0.04 -8.98 -3.41
CA PHE A 119 -1.08 -9.47 -2.61
C PHE A 119 -1.24 -10.98 -2.71
N ALA A 120 -1.09 -11.55 -3.91
CA ALA A 120 -1.14 -12.99 -4.14
C ALA A 120 0.00 -13.71 -3.38
N PHE A 121 1.23 -13.20 -3.45
CA PHE A 121 2.37 -13.71 -2.69
C PHE A 121 2.09 -13.70 -1.18
N LEU A 122 1.65 -12.56 -0.63
CA LEU A 122 1.37 -12.43 0.80
C LEU A 122 0.17 -13.27 1.25
N GLY A 123 -0.75 -13.55 0.34
CA GLY A 123 -1.90 -14.43 0.58
C GLY A 123 -1.58 -15.92 0.51
N SER A 124 -0.46 -16.30 -0.11
CA SER A 124 -0.06 -17.69 -0.36
C SER A 124 0.86 -18.26 0.71
N ASP A 125 1.09 -19.57 0.66
CA ASP A 125 2.02 -20.27 1.54
C ASP A 125 3.49 -19.93 1.28
N GLU A 126 3.81 -19.33 0.12
CA GLU A 126 5.16 -18.84 -0.18
C GLU A 126 5.63 -17.78 0.81
N SER A 127 4.71 -17.07 1.44
CA SER A 127 4.97 -16.09 2.50
C SER A 127 4.68 -16.62 3.92
N SER A 128 4.75 -17.93 4.12
CA SER A 128 4.34 -18.62 5.36
C SER A 128 5.04 -18.13 6.63
N TYR A 129 6.22 -17.53 6.54
CA TYR A 129 6.95 -16.98 7.70
C TYR A 129 6.88 -15.44 7.80
N LEU A 130 6.02 -14.80 6.98
CA LEU A 130 5.80 -13.35 7.01
C LEU A 130 4.52 -13.02 7.76
N THR A 131 4.65 -12.36 8.91
CA THR A 131 3.52 -11.75 9.63
C THR A 131 3.97 -10.46 10.32
N GLY A 132 3.09 -9.48 10.42
CA GLY A 132 3.39 -8.16 10.98
C GLY A 132 4.27 -7.27 10.11
N SER A 133 4.58 -7.70 8.89
CA SER A 133 5.47 -6.98 7.97
C SER A 133 4.75 -5.83 7.27
N GLN A 134 5.51 -4.76 7.02
CA GLN A 134 5.12 -3.63 6.19
C GLN A 134 5.97 -3.68 4.92
N ILE A 135 5.35 -3.99 3.77
CA ILE A 135 6.07 -4.17 2.52
C ILE A 135 5.78 -2.99 1.60
N VAL A 136 6.85 -2.25 1.30
CA VAL A 136 6.81 -1.09 0.41
C VAL A 136 6.83 -1.55 -1.04
N ILE A 137 5.92 -1.02 -1.84
CA ILE A 137 5.87 -1.20 -3.29
C ILE A 137 5.58 0.16 -3.93
N ASP A 138 6.63 0.91 -4.24
CA ASP A 138 6.54 2.34 -4.59
C ASP A 138 7.48 2.78 -5.74
N GLY A 139 8.19 1.84 -6.37
CA GLY A 139 9.16 2.16 -7.41
C GLY A 139 10.35 2.99 -6.91
N GLY A 140 10.57 3.01 -5.60
CA GLY A 140 11.63 3.75 -4.92
C GLY A 140 11.26 5.21 -4.59
N SER A 141 10.00 5.59 -4.70
CA SER A 141 9.60 7.01 -4.52
C SER A 141 9.90 7.58 -3.14
N THR A 142 10.04 6.73 -2.11
CA THR A 142 10.35 7.15 -0.74
C THR A 142 11.85 7.14 -0.41
N LEU A 143 12.73 6.74 -1.35
CA LEU A 143 14.17 6.61 -1.10
C LEU A 143 14.97 7.90 -1.29
N PRO A 144 14.69 8.78 -2.27
CA PRO A 144 15.49 9.97 -2.48
C PRO A 144 15.38 10.96 -1.32
N GLU A 145 16.51 11.44 -0.82
CA GLU A 145 16.57 12.51 0.19
C GLU A 145 16.05 13.83 -0.38
N THR A 146 16.34 14.12 -1.66
CA THR A 146 15.83 15.28 -2.38
C THR A 146 15.46 14.93 -3.82
N LEU A 147 14.36 15.48 -4.32
CA LEU A 147 13.92 15.32 -5.72
C LEU A 147 14.82 16.04 -6.72
N SER A 148 15.58 17.05 -6.28
CA SER A 148 16.39 17.94 -7.14
C SER A 148 17.79 17.40 -7.45
N MET A 149 18.21 16.32 -6.81
CA MET A 149 19.53 15.70 -6.99
C MET A 149 19.50 14.55 -8.01
N GLY A 150 18.58 14.56 -8.95
CA GLY A 150 18.59 13.68 -10.11
C GLY A 150 19.80 13.97 -10.95
N THR A 151 20.88 13.22 -10.73
CA THR A 151 22.03 13.21 -11.63
C THR A 151 21.66 12.41 -12.86
N ASP A 152 21.53 13.09 -13.98
CA ASP A 152 21.62 12.45 -15.29
C ASP A 152 23.04 11.86 -15.42
N HIS A 153 23.16 10.57 -15.18
CA HIS A 153 24.37 9.78 -15.43
C HIS A 153 24.15 8.89 -16.63
#